data_7868003c2ab8c88bad1457b7550cb869
#
_entry.id   7868003c2ab8c88bad1457b7550cb869
#
_cell.length_a   1.000
_cell.length_b   1.000
_cell.length_c   1.000
_cell.angle_alpha   90.00
_cell.angle_beta   90.00
_cell.angle_gamma   90.00
#
_symmetry.space_group_name_H-M   'P 1'
#
loop_
_entity.id
_entity.type
_entity.pdbx_description
1 polymer ?
#
loop_
_entity_poly.entity_id
_entity_poly.type
_entity_poly.pdbx_seq_one_letter_code
_entity_poly.pdbx_strand_id
1 'polypeptide(L)'
;MKASISRILILTKRNIKEILRDPLSLVFTIGLPLVMEVLFYLIFHSLTSQFEMKYLAPGIVVFSESFLALFVGLLLSTDRSTSFLTRLYVSKSKSYEFIFAYALSIIPIVFVQSILFFVVGMIFDFSIFSINMLYAILLSLFTSLFYIVVGLFIGCLCSEKSMGGVASIVIAGQSVLSGMWFPIEGLNDTILTIMNILPFRNATILVQNAMLGSTSNFKDFLLPLIIVLAYTTFAFICAIITFKIKMKEK
;
A
#
# COMPACT_ATOMS: atom_id res chain seq x y z
N MET A 1 -16.57 -7.05 -23.46
CA MET A 1 -16.39 -6.06 -22.37
C MET A 1 -17.30 -6.34 -21.16
N LYS A 2 -18.63 -6.37 -21.28
CA LYS A 2 -19.57 -6.65 -20.15
C LYS A 2 -19.26 -7.95 -19.40
N ALA A 3 -18.96 -9.05 -20.08
CA ALA A 3 -18.62 -10.33 -19.45
C ALA A 3 -17.30 -10.31 -18.66
N SER A 4 -16.31 -9.50 -19.06
CA SER A 4 -15.04 -9.33 -18.34
C SER A 4 -15.25 -8.57 -17.03
N ILE A 5 -15.99 -7.46 -17.08
CA ILE A 5 -16.32 -6.67 -15.89
C ILE A 5 -17.11 -7.51 -14.87
N SER A 6 -18.08 -8.28 -15.33
CA SER A 6 -18.86 -9.15 -14.45
C SER A 6 -17.98 -10.19 -13.73
N ARG A 7 -17.01 -10.81 -14.43
CA ARG A 7 -16.05 -11.75 -13.82
C ARG A 7 -15.15 -11.05 -12.78
N ILE A 8 -14.62 -9.86 -13.09
CA ILE A 8 -13.84 -9.07 -12.14
C ILE A 8 -14.65 -8.81 -10.86
N LEU A 9 -15.88 -8.31 -10.99
CA LEU A 9 -16.73 -8.00 -9.83
C LEU A 9 -17.08 -9.23 -8.98
N ILE A 10 -17.35 -10.37 -9.62
CA ILE A 10 -17.62 -11.64 -8.90
C ILE A 10 -16.39 -12.07 -8.10
N LEU A 11 -15.20 -12.04 -8.71
CA LEU A 11 -13.95 -12.37 -8.04
C LEU A 11 -13.61 -11.38 -6.92
N THR A 12 -13.79 -10.08 -7.16
CA THR A 12 -13.64 -9.03 -6.13
C THR A 12 -14.53 -9.31 -4.91
N LYS A 13 -15.82 -9.60 -5.13
CA LYS A 13 -16.76 -9.91 -4.04
C LYS A 13 -16.32 -11.16 -3.25
N ARG A 14 -15.83 -12.18 -3.94
CA ARG A 14 -15.28 -13.39 -3.31
C ARG A 14 -14.07 -13.04 -2.45
N ASN A 15 -13.10 -12.30 -3.00
CA ASN A 15 -11.87 -11.92 -2.31
C ASN A 15 -12.18 -11.07 -1.07
N ILE A 16 -13.08 -10.08 -1.16
CA ILE A 16 -13.51 -9.26 -0.01
C ILE A 16 -14.07 -10.18 1.11
N LYS A 17 -14.91 -11.17 0.76
CA LYS A 17 -15.44 -12.09 1.76
C LYS A 17 -14.37 -12.95 2.42
N GLU A 18 -13.34 -13.33 1.70
CA GLU A 18 -12.22 -14.11 2.21
C GLU A 18 -11.36 -13.28 3.14
N ILE A 19 -11.05 -12.04 2.75
CA ILE A 19 -10.35 -11.08 3.57
C ILE A 19 -11.05 -10.84 4.91
N LEU A 20 -12.38 -10.64 4.88
CA LEU A 20 -13.17 -10.41 6.09
C LEU A 20 -13.26 -11.65 7.00
N ARG A 21 -12.91 -12.84 6.49
CA ARG A 21 -12.85 -14.08 7.27
C ARG A 21 -11.49 -14.33 7.91
N ASP A 22 -10.50 -13.51 7.60
CA ASP A 22 -9.17 -13.52 8.21
C ASP A 22 -8.97 -12.27 9.10
N PRO A 23 -9.65 -12.21 10.26
CA PRO A 23 -9.56 -11.05 11.15
C PRO A 23 -8.16 -10.85 11.72
N LEU A 24 -7.36 -11.93 11.84
CA LEU A 24 -6.03 -11.84 12.40
C LEU A 24 -5.10 -11.05 11.47
N SER A 25 -5.10 -11.36 10.17
CA SER A 25 -4.32 -10.60 9.19
C SER A 25 -4.75 -9.13 9.11
N LEU A 26 -6.07 -8.85 9.21
CA LEU A 26 -6.56 -7.47 9.25
C LEU A 26 -6.09 -6.72 10.50
N VAL A 27 -6.14 -7.38 11.67
CA VAL A 27 -5.65 -6.79 12.93
C VAL A 27 -4.15 -6.46 12.83
N PHE A 28 -3.33 -7.32 12.27
CA PHE A 28 -1.91 -7.02 12.09
C PHE A 28 -1.66 -5.92 11.07
N THR A 29 -2.39 -5.90 9.96
CA THR A 29 -2.22 -4.90 8.90
C THR A 29 -2.61 -3.49 9.34
N ILE A 30 -3.63 -3.37 10.19
CA ILE A 30 -4.15 -2.08 10.65
C ILE A 30 -3.67 -1.80 12.08
N GLY A 31 -3.77 -2.77 12.97
CA GLY A 31 -3.56 -2.58 14.41
C GLY A 31 -2.11 -2.26 14.75
N LEU A 32 -1.12 -2.92 14.12
CA LEU A 32 0.28 -2.66 14.42
C LEU A 32 0.68 -1.23 14.03
N PRO A 33 0.42 -0.73 12.79
CA PRO A 33 0.69 0.67 12.46
C PRO A 33 -0.08 1.66 13.34
N LEU A 34 -1.32 1.35 13.73
CA LEU A 34 -2.11 2.20 14.61
C LEU A 34 -1.49 2.32 16.01
N VAL A 35 -1.02 1.21 16.58
CA VAL A 35 -0.27 1.24 17.83
C VAL A 35 1.01 2.05 17.69
N MET A 36 1.71 1.93 16.57
CA MET A 36 2.90 2.74 16.29
C MET A 36 2.57 4.23 16.19
N GLU A 37 1.46 4.61 15.55
CA GLU A 37 1.00 6.00 15.48
C GLU A 37 0.86 6.61 16.87
N VAL A 38 0.10 5.93 17.74
CA VAL A 38 -0.13 6.38 19.12
C VAL A 38 1.16 6.44 19.92
N LEU A 39 1.98 5.37 19.87
CA LEU A 39 3.22 5.32 20.65
C LEU A 39 4.24 6.37 20.19
N PHE A 40 4.46 6.53 18.89
CA PHE A 40 5.41 7.51 18.40
C PHE A 40 4.96 8.95 18.67
N TYR A 41 3.67 9.23 18.58
CA TYR A 41 3.17 10.53 19.00
C TYR A 41 3.42 10.77 20.47
N LEU A 42 3.00 9.87 21.35
CA LEU A 42 3.15 10.06 22.81
C LEU A 42 4.61 10.19 23.25
N ILE A 43 5.54 9.52 22.58
CA ILE A 43 6.96 9.53 22.97
C ILE A 43 7.71 10.71 22.33
N PHE A 44 7.43 11.05 21.07
CA PHE A 44 8.34 11.88 20.27
C PHE A 44 7.75 13.20 19.78
N HIS A 45 6.44 13.48 19.94
CA HIS A 45 5.82 14.69 19.36
C HIS A 45 6.45 16.00 19.87
N SER A 46 6.98 16.01 21.09
CA SER A 46 7.65 17.19 21.66
C SER A 46 9.13 17.33 21.27
N LEU A 47 9.72 16.28 20.67
CA LEU A 47 11.14 16.24 20.35
C LEU A 47 11.42 16.72 18.92
N THR A 48 10.57 16.34 17.96
CA THR A 48 10.76 16.71 16.57
C THR A 48 9.41 16.92 15.86
N SER A 49 9.37 17.90 14.95
CA SER A 49 8.16 18.24 14.17
C SER A 49 7.65 17.09 13.29
N GLN A 50 8.51 16.11 12.96
CA GLN A 50 8.11 14.94 12.16
C GLN A 50 7.07 14.06 12.85
N PHE A 51 7.02 14.08 14.20
CA PHE A 51 6.05 13.34 14.98
C PHE A 51 4.81 14.19 15.40
N GLU A 52 4.69 15.42 14.87
CA GLU A 52 3.41 16.14 14.92
C GLU A 52 2.39 15.41 14.04
N MET A 53 1.12 15.36 14.44
CA MET A 53 0.08 14.56 13.77
C MET A 53 -0.09 14.92 12.29
N LYS A 54 0.13 16.18 11.91
CA LYS A 54 0.05 16.62 10.49
C LYS A 54 1.06 15.94 9.57
N TYR A 55 2.19 15.41 10.11
CA TYR A 55 3.20 14.64 9.38
C TYR A 55 3.10 13.15 9.69
N LEU A 56 2.86 12.80 10.96
CA LEU A 56 2.86 11.43 11.44
C LEU A 56 1.67 10.64 10.87
N ALA A 57 0.44 11.14 10.99
CA ALA A 57 -0.74 10.43 10.53
C ALA A 57 -0.68 10.07 9.03
N PRO A 58 -0.41 11.01 8.09
CA PRO A 58 -0.27 10.65 6.68
C PRO A 58 0.94 9.73 6.42
N GLY A 59 2.03 9.86 7.18
CA GLY A 59 3.18 8.96 7.10
C GLY A 59 2.82 7.53 7.50
N ILE A 60 2.10 7.35 8.61
CA ILE A 60 1.61 6.05 9.09
C ILE A 60 0.61 5.42 8.11
N VAL A 61 -0.25 6.22 7.49
CA VAL A 61 -1.15 5.72 6.42
C VAL A 61 -0.32 5.02 5.34
N VAL A 62 0.70 5.69 4.79
CA VAL A 62 1.54 5.10 3.74
C VAL A 62 2.40 3.94 4.26
N PHE A 63 2.89 4.03 5.50
CA PHE A 63 3.59 2.91 6.13
C PHE A 63 2.69 1.67 6.24
N SER A 64 1.43 1.85 6.64
CA SER A 64 0.47 0.75 6.74
C SER A 64 0.16 0.12 5.38
N GLU A 65 0.23 0.89 4.28
CA GLU A 65 0.08 0.37 2.92
C GLU A 65 1.15 -0.68 2.57
N SER A 66 2.36 -0.58 3.14
CA SER A 66 3.40 -1.58 2.93
C SER A 66 3.04 -2.98 3.44
N PHE A 67 2.20 -3.06 4.48
CA PHE A 67 1.66 -4.33 4.97
C PHE A 67 0.63 -4.93 4.01
N LEU A 68 -0.01 -4.10 3.17
CA LEU A 68 -0.90 -4.61 2.12
C LEU A 68 -0.15 -5.47 1.10
N ALA A 69 1.14 -5.18 0.84
CA ALA A 69 1.96 -6.01 -0.04
C ALA A 69 2.08 -7.44 0.51
N LEU A 70 2.28 -7.60 1.82
CA LEU A 70 2.27 -8.90 2.48
C LEU A 70 0.89 -9.55 2.39
N PHE A 71 -0.15 -8.82 2.77
CA PHE A 71 -1.51 -9.32 2.87
C PHE A 71 -2.05 -9.80 1.50
N VAL A 72 -1.93 -8.97 0.48
CA VAL A 72 -2.36 -9.29 -0.90
C VAL A 72 -1.55 -10.43 -1.48
N GLY A 73 -0.24 -10.43 -1.22
CA GLY A 73 0.65 -11.49 -1.67
C GLY A 73 0.34 -12.84 -1.02
N LEU A 74 0.02 -12.86 0.28
CA LEU A 74 -0.46 -14.06 0.97
C LEU A 74 -1.76 -14.56 0.38
N LEU A 75 -2.76 -13.69 0.20
CA LEU A 75 -4.04 -14.04 -0.40
C LEU A 75 -3.87 -14.73 -1.76
N LEU A 76 -3.04 -14.14 -2.64
CA LEU A 76 -2.77 -14.70 -3.95
C LEU A 76 -1.95 -16.01 -3.88
N SER A 77 -0.94 -16.08 -3.03
CA SER A 77 -0.10 -17.28 -2.91
C SER A 77 -0.86 -18.46 -2.33
N THR A 78 -1.76 -18.23 -1.36
CA THR A 78 -2.68 -19.23 -0.80
C THR A 78 -3.66 -19.72 -1.87
N ASP A 79 -4.28 -18.82 -2.63
CA ASP A 79 -5.16 -19.20 -3.75
C ASP A 79 -4.43 -20.03 -4.82
N ARG A 80 -3.14 -19.77 -5.02
CA ARG A 80 -2.29 -20.55 -5.95
C ARG A 80 -1.93 -21.94 -5.40
N SER A 81 -1.82 -22.10 -4.10
CA SER A 81 -1.54 -23.39 -3.45
C SER A 81 -2.76 -24.30 -3.43
N THR A 82 -3.95 -23.73 -3.52
CA THR A 82 -5.22 -24.45 -3.57
C THR A 82 -5.66 -24.79 -5.01
N SER A 83 -6.59 -25.72 -5.15
CA SER A 83 -7.20 -26.06 -6.44
C SER A 83 -8.08 -24.94 -7.04
N PHE A 84 -8.24 -23.82 -6.33
CA PHE A 84 -9.12 -22.72 -6.74
C PHE A 84 -8.64 -22.07 -8.05
N LEU A 85 -7.40 -21.63 -8.12
CA LEU A 85 -6.85 -21.04 -9.35
C LEU A 85 -6.77 -22.05 -10.49
N THR A 86 -6.48 -23.32 -10.22
CA THR A 86 -6.46 -24.37 -11.24
C THR A 86 -7.82 -24.50 -11.94
N ARG A 87 -8.92 -24.43 -11.17
CA ARG A 87 -10.28 -24.42 -11.74
C ARG A 87 -10.58 -23.15 -12.54
N LEU A 88 -10.07 -22.02 -12.09
CA LEU A 88 -10.26 -20.74 -12.79
C LEU A 88 -9.43 -20.66 -14.08
N TYR A 89 -8.28 -21.33 -14.16
CA TYR A 89 -7.46 -21.37 -15.38
C TYR A 89 -8.15 -22.08 -16.53
N VAL A 90 -8.99 -23.07 -16.25
CA VAL A 90 -9.84 -23.72 -17.26
C VAL A 90 -10.99 -22.82 -17.72
N SER A 91 -11.29 -21.75 -16.98
CA SER A 91 -12.30 -20.76 -17.39
C SER A 91 -11.75 -19.83 -18.48
N LYS A 92 -12.65 -19.15 -19.22
CA LYS A 92 -12.30 -18.13 -20.24
C LYS A 92 -11.78 -16.82 -19.62
N SER A 93 -11.28 -16.83 -18.38
CA SER A 93 -10.80 -15.62 -17.68
C SER A 93 -9.36 -15.29 -18.09
N LYS A 94 -9.05 -14.00 -18.25
CA LYS A 94 -7.73 -13.51 -18.64
C LYS A 94 -6.92 -13.12 -17.40
N SER A 95 -5.59 -13.22 -17.48
CA SER A 95 -4.66 -12.91 -16.35
C SER A 95 -4.89 -11.55 -15.73
N TYR A 96 -5.14 -10.51 -16.53
CA TYR A 96 -5.40 -9.17 -16.02
C TYR A 96 -6.71 -9.07 -15.22
N GLU A 97 -7.73 -9.90 -15.55
CA GLU A 97 -9.00 -9.90 -14.79
C GLU A 97 -8.80 -10.34 -13.34
N PHE A 98 -7.88 -11.29 -13.12
CA PHE A 98 -7.50 -11.73 -11.77
C PHE A 98 -6.77 -10.61 -11.02
N ILE A 99 -5.72 -10.05 -11.61
CA ILE A 99 -4.92 -8.99 -10.99
C ILE A 99 -5.81 -7.80 -10.61
N PHE A 100 -6.70 -7.37 -11.52
CA PHE A 100 -7.66 -6.31 -11.22
C PHE A 100 -8.63 -6.69 -10.09
N ALA A 101 -9.13 -7.94 -10.06
CA ALA A 101 -10.05 -8.37 -9.03
C ALA A 101 -9.41 -8.39 -7.64
N TYR A 102 -8.15 -8.85 -7.53
CA TYR A 102 -7.40 -8.79 -6.28
C TYR A 102 -7.13 -7.34 -5.87
N ALA A 103 -6.64 -6.50 -6.77
CA ALA A 103 -6.38 -5.09 -6.47
C ALA A 103 -7.67 -4.37 -5.99
N LEU A 104 -8.76 -4.54 -6.71
CA LEU A 104 -10.04 -3.89 -6.40
C LEU A 104 -10.61 -4.37 -5.04
N SER A 105 -10.31 -5.60 -4.61
CA SER A 105 -10.79 -6.12 -3.32
C SER A 105 -10.13 -5.46 -2.11
N ILE A 106 -8.95 -4.87 -2.28
CA ILE A 106 -8.18 -4.23 -1.20
C ILE A 106 -8.55 -2.76 -1.02
N ILE A 107 -8.98 -2.08 -2.08
CA ILE A 107 -9.29 -0.63 -2.04
C ILE A 107 -10.25 -0.25 -0.89
N PRO A 108 -11.35 -0.99 -0.61
CA PRO A 108 -12.20 -0.66 0.53
C PRO A 108 -11.47 -0.73 1.88
N ILE A 109 -10.50 -1.65 2.01
CA ILE A 109 -9.71 -1.80 3.24
C ILE A 109 -8.78 -0.60 3.41
N VAL A 110 -8.10 -0.18 2.34
CA VAL A 110 -7.26 1.02 2.34
C VAL A 110 -8.06 2.25 2.76
N PHE A 111 -9.25 2.39 2.20
CA PHE A 111 -10.13 3.52 2.52
C PHE A 111 -10.51 3.54 4.00
N VAL A 112 -10.95 2.41 4.54
CA VAL A 112 -11.32 2.29 5.96
C VAL A 112 -10.12 2.53 6.86
N GLN A 113 -8.96 1.93 6.57
CA GLN A 113 -7.76 2.11 7.39
C GLN A 113 -7.24 3.55 7.36
N SER A 114 -7.25 4.21 6.19
CA SER A 114 -6.83 5.63 6.09
C SER A 114 -7.72 6.53 6.94
N ILE A 115 -9.04 6.36 6.88
CA ILE A 115 -9.97 7.08 7.74
C ILE A 115 -9.66 6.79 9.22
N LEU A 116 -9.42 5.53 9.58
CA LEU A 116 -9.16 5.14 10.96
C LEU A 116 -7.92 5.85 11.53
N PHE A 117 -6.82 5.88 10.79
CA PHE A 117 -5.59 6.54 11.22
C PHE A 117 -5.80 8.06 11.38
N PHE A 118 -6.44 8.72 10.44
CA PHE A 118 -6.75 10.14 10.59
C PHE A 118 -7.72 10.41 11.75
N VAL A 119 -8.72 9.54 11.99
CA VAL A 119 -9.63 9.68 13.14
C VAL A 119 -8.87 9.52 14.45
N VAL A 120 -7.95 8.57 14.56
CA VAL A 120 -7.09 8.43 15.74
C VAL A 120 -6.19 9.64 15.90
N GLY A 121 -5.58 10.13 14.82
CA GLY A 121 -4.79 11.36 14.82
C GLY A 121 -5.57 12.58 15.32
N MET A 122 -6.86 12.72 14.96
CA MET A 122 -7.73 13.81 15.42
C MET A 122 -7.99 13.77 16.94
N ILE A 123 -7.91 12.61 17.57
CA ILE A 123 -8.04 12.50 19.05
C ILE A 123 -6.89 13.23 19.75
N PHE A 124 -5.70 13.21 19.16
CA PHE A 124 -4.50 13.83 19.71
C PHE A 124 -4.31 15.27 19.23
N ASP A 125 -4.66 15.56 17.98
CA ASP A 125 -4.55 16.89 17.38
C ASP A 125 -5.72 17.15 16.42
N PHE A 126 -6.73 17.85 16.91
CA PHE A 126 -7.92 18.18 16.10
C PHE A 126 -7.62 19.14 14.95
N SER A 127 -6.46 19.81 14.94
CA SER A 127 -6.07 20.73 13.85
C SER A 127 -5.92 20.03 12.50
N ILE A 128 -5.71 18.71 12.48
CA ILE A 128 -5.63 17.93 11.23
C ILE A 128 -7.00 17.78 10.53
N PHE A 129 -8.11 18.08 11.21
CA PHE A 129 -9.43 18.07 10.60
C PHE A 129 -9.58 19.24 9.61
N SER A 130 -9.33 18.97 8.37
CA SER A 130 -9.36 19.95 7.28
C SER A 130 -9.74 19.31 5.95
N ILE A 131 -10.02 20.13 4.95
CA ILE A 131 -10.24 19.63 3.58
C ILE A 131 -9.00 18.89 3.04
N ASN A 132 -7.81 19.25 3.50
CA ASN A 132 -6.56 18.62 3.12
C ASN A 132 -6.49 17.14 3.59
N MET A 133 -7.11 16.80 4.72
CA MET A 133 -7.26 15.42 5.17
C MET A 133 -7.99 14.58 4.12
N LEU A 134 -9.03 15.11 3.48
CA LEU A 134 -9.74 14.41 2.41
C LEU A 134 -8.82 14.18 1.20
N TYR A 135 -8.02 15.18 0.82
CA TYR A 135 -7.03 15.03 -0.25
C TYR A 135 -5.97 13.98 0.09
N ALA A 136 -5.49 13.96 1.35
CA ALA A 136 -4.54 12.96 1.83
C ALA A 136 -5.14 11.54 1.77
N ILE A 137 -6.40 11.34 2.18
CA ILE A 137 -7.11 10.06 2.05
C ILE A 137 -7.25 9.64 0.58
N LEU A 138 -7.61 10.54 -0.32
CA LEU A 138 -7.73 10.21 -1.74
C LEU A 138 -6.39 9.83 -2.37
N LEU A 139 -5.31 10.53 -1.99
CA LEU A 139 -3.96 10.21 -2.47
C LEU A 139 -3.42 8.92 -1.86
N SER A 140 -3.80 8.58 -0.64
CA SER A 140 -3.44 7.28 -0.04
C SER A 140 -4.05 6.11 -0.83
N LEU A 141 -5.25 6.26 -1.37
CA LEU A 141 -5.81 5.26 -2.28
C LEU A 141 -4.97 5.09 -3.55
N PHE A 142 -4.37 6.17 -4.04
CA PHE A 142 -3.48 6.12 -5.19
C PHE A 142 -2.13 5.48 -4.84
N THR A 143 -1.48 5.88 -3.74
CA THR A 143 -0.19 5.31 -3.31
C THR A 143 -0.29 3.84 -2.95
N SER A 144 -1.43 3.41 -2.38
CA SER A 144 -1.69 2.01 -2.05
C SER A 144 -1.64 1.08 -3.26
N LEU A 145 -1.98 1.57 -4.46
CA LEU A 145 -1.92 0.77 -5.68
C LEU A 145 -0.51 0.23 -5.94
N PHE A 146 0.53 1.00 -5.62
CA PHE A 146 1.92 0.54 -5.72
C PHE A 146 2.15 -0.69 -4.83
N TYR A 147 1.81 -0.62 -3.54
CA TYR A 147 2.03 -1.72 -2.60
C TYR A 147 1.17 -2.94 -2.92
N ILE A 148 -0.09 -2.73 -3.31
CA ILE A 148 -1.00 -3.79 -3.75
C ILE A 148 -0.39 -4.55 -4.93
N VAL A 149 0.08 -3.83 -5.94
CA VAL A 149 0.61 -4.46 -7.16
C VAL A 149 1.95 -5.13 -6.91
N VAL A 150 2.82 -4.56 -6.07
CA VAL A 150 4.06 -5.20 -5.63
C VAL A 150 3.74 -6.49 -4.87
N GLY A 151 2.76 -6.47 -3.98
CA GLY A 151 2.30 -7.66 -3.26
C GLY A 151 1.79 -8.75 -4.21
N LEU A 152 0.99 -8.39 -5.20
CA LEU A 152 0.53 -9.31 -6.25
C LEU A 152 1.69 -9.89 -7.06
N PHE A 153 2.66 -9.07 -7.44
CA PHE A 153 3.86 -9.53 -8.15
C PHE A 153 4.65 -10.55 -7.33
N ILE A 154 4.94 -10.24 -6.07
CA ILE A 154 5.62 -11.15 -5.14
C ILE A 154 4.79 -12.42 -4.92
N GLY A 155 3.48 -12.30 -4.71
CA GLY A 155 2.54 -13.42 -4.55
C GLY A 155 2.45 -14.34 -5.78
N CYS A 156 2.74 -13.81 -6.98
CA CYS A 156 2.90 -14.65 -8.18
C CYS A 156 4.18 -15.50 -8.16
N LEU A 157 5.25 -15.02 -7.54
CA LEU A 157 6.57 -15.67 -7.52
C LEU A 157 6.75 -16.59 -6.33
N CYS A 158 6.34 -16.14 -5.17
CA CYS A 158 6.61 -16.79 -3.89
C CYS A 158 5.59 -17.85 -3.52
N SER A 159 6.00 -18.83 -2.73
CA SER A 159 5.10 -19.72 -2.02
C SER A 159 4.52 -19.02 -0.79
N GLU A 160 3.41 -19.53 -0.26
CA GLU A 160 2.81 -19.04 0.98
C GLU A 160 3.81 -18.98 2.14
N LYS A 161 4.67 -20.01 2.27
CA LYS A 161 5.70 -20.08 3.33
C LYS A 161 6.80 -19.02 3.21
N SER A 162 7.18 -18.62 1.99
CA SER A 162 8.22 -17.62 1.74
C SER A 162 7.70 -16.19 1.65
N MET A 163 6.38 -16.01 1.54
CA MET A 163 5.76 -14.72 1.32
C MET A 163 6.07 -13.71 2.44
N GLY A 164 6.02 -14.16 3.70
CA GLY A 164 6.32 -13.31 4.85
C GLY A 164 7.73 -12.72 4.82
N GLY A 165 8.73 -13.56 4.52
CA GLY A 165 10.13 -13.11 4.44
C GLY A 165 10.39 -12.14 3.28
N VAL A 166 9.80 -12.38 2.11
CA VAL A 166 10.01 -11.49 0.96
C VAL A 166 9.25 -10.17 1.11
N ALA A 167 8.00 -10.22 1.60
CA ALA A 167 7.22 -9.00 1.82
C ALA A 167 7.79 -8.12 2.95
N SER A 168 8.49 -8.70 3.94
CA SER A 168 9.17 -7.93 4.97
C SER A 168 10.24 -6.97 4.41
N ILE A 169 10.81 -7.28 3.23
CA ILE A 169 11.74 -6.39 2.53
C ILE A 169 11.01 -5.11 2.08
N VAL A 170 9.77 -5.22 1.62
CA VAL A 170 8.96 -4.06 1.20
C VAL A 170 8.61 -3.20 2.43
N ILE A 171 8.22 -3.85 3.54
CA ILE A 171 7.89 -3.17 4.80
C ILE A 171 9.13 -2.46 5.36
N ALA A 172 10.30 -3.14 5.39
CA ALA A 172 11.55 -2.55 5.82
C ALA A 172 12.00 -1.41 4.88
N GLY A 173 11.83 -1.59 3.56
CA GLY A 173 12.09 -0.54 2.57
C GLY A 173 11.25 0.70 2.83
N GLN A 174 9.95 0.56 3.06
CA GLN A 174 9.08 1.67 3.43
C GLN A 174 9.50 2.29 4.77
N SER A 175 9.81 1.47 5.77
CA SER A 175 10.23 1.97 7.09
C SER A 175 11.49 2.82 7.00
N VAL A 176 12.54 2.33 6.33
CA VAL A 176 13.85 2.99 6.31
C VAL A 176 13.93 4.08 5.24
N LEU A 177 13.39 3.84 4.04
CA LEU A 177 13.58 4.72 2.88
C LEU A 177 12.48 5.76 2.70
N SER A 178 11.45 5.76 3.55
CA SER A 178 10.40 6.79 3.52
C SER A 178 10.87 8.14 4.09
N GLY A 179 11.83 8.12 5.03
CA GLY A 179 12.24 9.30 5.77
C GLY A 179 11.22 9.80 6.78
N MET A 180 10.23 8.98 7.14
CA MET A 180 9.18 9.39 8.08
C MET A 180 9.59 9.32 9.56
N TRP A 181 10.63 8.52 9.88
CA TRP A 181 11.04 8.28 11.27
C TRP A 181 12.22 9.15 11.74
N PHE A 182 12.92 9.78 10.83
CA PHE A 182 14.11 10.55 11.15
C PHE A 182 14.25 11.78 10.24
N PRO A 183 14.89 12.86 10.74
CA PRO A 183 15.16 14.04 9.93
C PRO A 183 16.11 13.69 8.77
N ILE A 184 15.78 14.23 7.61
CA ILE A 184 16.54 13.95 6.36
C ILE A 184 17.76 14.87 6.28
N GLU A 185 17.71 15.97 7.03
CA GLU A 185 18.77 16.95 7.11
C GLU A 185 20.01 16.31 7.74
N GLY A 186 21.12 16.32 7.02
CA GLY A 186 22.38 15.71 7.46
C GLY A 186 22.61 14.26 7.02
N LEU A 187 21.69 13.67 6.25
CA LEU A 187 21.96 12.41 5.58
C LEU A 187 22.96 12.58 4.43
N ASN A 188 23.71 11.50 4.16
CA ASN A 188 24.61 11.46 3.02
C ASN A 188 23.85 11.64 1.69
N ASP A 189 24.39 12.45 0.76
CA ASP A 189 23.79 12.74 -0.53
C ASP A 189 23.44 11.48 -1.35
N THR A 190 24.24 10.44 -1.23
CA THR A 190 23.98 9.14 -1.89
C THR A 190 22.68 8.51 -1.38
N ILE A 191 22.48 8.49 -0.06
CA ILE A 191 21.27 7.96 0.56
C ILE A 191 20.05 8.79 0.15
N LEU A 192 20.17 10.11 0.20
CA LEU A 192 19.11 11.03 -0.24
C LEU A 192 18.72 10.80 -1.70
N THR A 193 19.71 10.60 -2.57
CA THR A 193 19.46 10.31 -3.98
C THR A 193 18.69 8.99 -4.15
N ILE A 194 19.08 7.94 -3.44
CA ILE A 194 18.38 6.64 -3.46
C ILE A 194 16.95 6.82 -2.98
N MET A 195 16.74 7.51 -1.85
CA MET A 195 15.39 7.74 -1.30
C MET A 195 14.51 8.53 -2.27
N ASN A 196 15.07 9.53 -2.98
CA ASN A 196 14.32 10.36 -3.92
C ASN A 196 13.94 9.63 -5.22
N ILE A 197 14.72 8.63 -5.64
CA ILE A 197 14.44 7.82 -6.84
C ILE A 197 13.39 6.74 -6.50
N LEU A 198 13.43 6.18 -5.31
CA LEU A 198 12.56 5.08 -4.92
C LEU A 198 11.12 5.54 -4.61
N PRO A 199 10.12 4.68 -4.79
CA PRO A 199 8.72 5.05 -4.59
C PRO A 199 8.35 5.25 -3.12
N PHE A 200 9.10 4.68 -2.18
CA PHE A 200 8.79 4.68 -0.74
C PHE A 200 8.68 6.10 -0.15
N ARG A 201 9.71 6.90 -0.34
CA ARG A 201 9.72 8.31 0.10
C ARG A 201 8.71 9.13 -0.69
N ASN A 202 8.65 8.94 -1.99
CA ASN A 202 7.77 9.70 -2.86
C ASN A 202 6.29 9.48 -2.51
N ALA A 203 5.89 8.25 -2.16
CA ALA A 203 4.56 7.95 -1.67
C ALA A 203 4.25 8.70 -0.36
N THR A 204 5.20 8.70 0.59
CA THR A 204 5.04 9.38 1.89
C THR A 204 4.94 10.90 1.70
N ILE A 205 5.85 11.52 0.94
CA ILE A 205 5.83 12.96 0.64
C ILE A 205 4.51 13.37 -0.02
N LEU A 206 4.01 12.57 -0.95
CA LEU A 206 2.79 12.87 -1.67
C LEU A 206 1.59 13.02 -0.74
N VAL A 207 1.42 12.10 0.20
CA VAL A 207 0.29 12.11 1.15
C VAL A 207 0.51 13.18 2.23
N GLN A 208 1.75 13.37 2.71
CA GLN A 208 2.09 14.42 3.68
C GLN A 208 1.86 15.82 3.09
N ASN A 209 2.32 16.08 1.86
CA ASN A 209 2.14 17.37 1.22
C ASN A 209 0.67 17.67 0.89
N ALA A 210 -0.12 16.63 0.59
CA ALA A 210 -1.57 16.81 0.48
C ALA A 210 -2.18 17.25 1.81
N MET A 211 -1.78 16.64 2.92
CA MET A 211 -2.25 17.03 4.25
C MET A 211 -1.85 18.46 4.63
N LEU A 212 -0.65 18.90 4.22
CA LEU A 212 -0.15 20.24 4.47
C LEU A 212 -0.71 21.32 3.50
N GLY A 213 -1.44 20.91 2.46
CA GLY A 213 -1.91 21.81 1.40
C GLY A 213 -0.81 22.28 0.43
N SER A 214 0.37 21.67 0.48
CA SER A 214 1.54 22.01 -0.35
C SER A 214 1.51 21.29 -1.71
N THR A 215 0.43 21.46 -2.47
CA THR A 215 0.20 20.72 -3.74
C THR A 215 0.57 21.53 -4.98
N SER A 216 1.02 22.77 -4.83
CA SER A 216 1.23 23.70 -5.96
C SER A 216 2.58 23.55 -6.65
N ASN A 217 3.60 22.97 -5.99
CA ASN A 217 4.95 22.90 -6.51
C ASN A 217 5.20 21.60 -7.28
N PHE A 218 5.90 21.71 -8.43
CA PHE A 218 6.26 20.54 -9.24
C PHE A 218 7.09 19.50 -8.46
N LYS A 219 8.09 19.95 -7.69
CA LYS A 219 8.98 19.07 -6.93
C LYS A 219 8.28 18.38 -5.77
N ASP A 220 7.32 19.06 -5.15
CA ASP A 220 6.69 18.61 -3.92
C ASP A 220 5.45 17.71 -4.19
N PHE A 221 4.87 17.81 -5.39
CA PHE A 221 3.67 17.07 -5.74
C PHE A 221 3.79 16.27 -7.04
N LEU A 222 4.06 16.94 -8.18
CA LEU A 222 4.03 16.29 -9.49
C LEU A 222 5.16 15.26 -9.66
N LEU A 223 6.37 15.57 -9.22
CA LEU A 223 7.50 14.65 -9.34
C LEU A 223 7.28 13.38 -8.52
N PRO A 224 6.91 13.42 -7.21
CA PRO A 224 6.53 12.22 -6.45
C PRO A 224 5.40 11.43 -7.10
N LEU A 225 4.37 12.11 -7.62
CA LEU A 225 3.25 11.47 -8.30
C LEU A 225 3.70 10.67 -9.54
N ILE A 226 4.55 11.28 -10.38
CA ILE A 226 5.08 10.62 -11.58
C ILE A 226 5.93 9.40 -11.21
N ILE A 227 6.78 9.52 -10.17
CA ILE A 227 7.63 8.42 -9.71
C ILE A 227 6.76 7.25 -9.23
N VAL A 228 5.81 7.50 -8.32
CA VAL A 228 4.92 6.46 -7.81
C VAL A 228 4.11 5.82 -8.94
N LEU A 229 3.60 6.61 -9.89
CA LEU A 229 2.86 6.10 -11.05
C LEU A 229 3.73 5.21 -11.96
N ALA A 230 4.97 5.63 -12.21
CA ALA A 230 5.92 4.87 -13.04
C ALA A 230 6.23 3.50 -12.41
N TYR A 231 6.55 3.46 -11.11
CA TYR A 231 6.80 2.21 -10.39
C TYR A 231 5.55 1.34 -10.29
N THR A 232 4.38 1.92 -10.06
CA THR A 232 3.10 1.19 -10.04
C THR A 232 2.81 0.55 -11.39
N THR A 233 2.99 1.31 -12.48
CA THR A 233 2.77 0.81 -13.84
C THR A 233 3.76 -0.31 -14.18
N PHE A 234 5.03 -0.13 -13.86
CA PHE A 234 6.06 -1.15 -14.06
C PHE A 234 5.74 -2.44 -13.29
N ALA A 235 5.45 -2.32 -11.99
CA ALA A 235 5.09 -3.47 -11.16
C ALA A 235 3.82 -4.18 -11.66
N PHE A 236 2.83 -3.42 -12.16
CA PHE A 236 1.59 -3.96 -12.72
C PHE A 236 1.84 -4.80 -13.98
N ILE A 237 2.69 -4.30 -14.88
CA ILE A 237 3.09 -5.05 -16.09
C ILE A 237 3.81 -6.34 -15.67
N CYS A 238 4.75 -6.25 -14.74
CA CYS A 238 5.48 -7.42 -14.21
C CYS A 238 4.52 -8.44 -13.57
N ALA A 239 3.55 -7.99 -12.77
CA ALA A 239 2.57 -8.87 -12.15
C ALA A 239 1.71 -9.62 -13.19
N ILE A 240 1.21 -8.93 -14.22
CA ILE A 240 0.43 -9.56 -15.30
C ILE A 240 1.25 -10.58 -16.07
N ILE A 241 2.48 -10.23 -16.45
CA ILE A 241 3.36 -11.13 -17.23
C ILE A 241 3.69 -12.37 -16.40
N THR A 242 4.10 -12.19 -15.14
CA THR A 242 4.46 -13.30 -14.24
C THR A 242 3.26 -14.21 -13.99
N PHE A 243 2.10 -13.62 -13.72
CA PHE A 243 0.86 -14.38 -13.53
C PHE A 243 0.52 -15.20 -14.78
N LYS A 244 0.65 -14.60 -15.99
CA LYS A 244 0.40 -15.28 -17.27
C LYS A 244 1.36 -16.45 -17.51
N ILE A 245 2.64 -16.29 -17.16
CA ILE A 245 3.65 -17.37 -17.30
C ILE A 245 3.29 -18.51 -16.35
N LYS A 246 3.05 -18.21 -15.08
CA LYS A 246 2.70 -19.22 -14.06
C LYS A 246 1.37 -19.92 -14.31
N MET A 247 0.46 -19.29 -15.04
CA MET A 247 -0.77 -19.94 -15.52
C MET A 247 -0.52 -20.99 -16.59
N LYS A 248 0.55 -20.86 -17.40
CA LYS A 248 0.87 -21.79 -18.48
C LYS A 248 1.70 -23.00 -18.00
N GLU A 249 2.38 -22.87 -16.87
CA GLU A 249 3.23 -23.92 -16.29
C GLU A 249 2.44 -25.00 -15.50
N LYS A 250 1.13 -24.81 -15.33
CA LYS A 250 0.20 -25.75 -14.68
C LYS A 250 -0.85 -26.25 -15.66
#